data_d1e7c1f8486bd04c6a5af4453c9d3716
#
_entry.id   d1e7c1f8486bd04c6a5af4453c9d3716
#
_cell.length_a   1.000
_cell.length_b   1.000
_cell.length_c   1.000
_cell.angle_alpha   90.00
_cell.angle_beta   90.00
_cell.angle_gamma   90.00
#
_symmetry.space_group_name_H-M   'P 1'
#
loop_
_entity.id
_entity.type
_entity.pdbx_description
1 polymer ?
#
loop_
_entity_poly.entity_id
_entity_poly.type
_entity_poly.pdbx_seq_one_letter_code
_entity_poly.pdbx_strand_id
1 'polypeptide(L)'
;MTANASPPRVALVTGTSSGIGEAVVRHFCEQGHQVLAVDFNPAGKEVAEQAGAAFFQADLTDGEACKAAVAEAIKRFGRVDILVNNAGIQHVSPIETFPEEKWRQIIDLMLTAPFLLTQAVWPSMRESGWGRVVNIASVHAQVASPGKAAYISAKHGMIGLTKTAALEGGSQGITANAICPAYVKTPLVDNQIADQARMHGMEEQEVIENIMLKNAAVKRLIEPSEVASLVAYLTSDQAGAVTGASWNIDLGWTAQ
;
A
#
# COMPACT_ATOMS: atom_id res chain seq x y z
N MET A 1 -14.11 -14.37 -27.94
CA MET A 1 -12.68 -14.31 -27.62
C MET A 1 -12.60 -14.40 -26.11
N THR A 2 -12.26 -15.56 -25.56
CA THR A 2 -12.03 -15.74 -24.13
C THR A 2 -10.81 -14.91 -23.76
N ALA A 3 -10.99 -13.90 -22.90
CA ALA A 3 -9.87 -13.18 -22.32
C ALA A 3 -8.93 -14.22 -21.70
N ASN A 4 -7.69 -14.31 -22.19
CA ASN A 4 -6.66 -15.13 -21.56
C ASN A 4 -6.49 -14.61 -20.12
N ALA A 5 -7.07 -15.29 -19.15
CA ALA A 5 -6.82 -15.00 -17.74
C ALA A 5 -5.31 -15.20 -17.52
N SER A 6 -4.64 -14.23 -16.95
CA SER A 6 -3.22 -14.38 -16.55
C SER A 6 -3.08 -15.60 -15.63
N PRO A 7 -1.96 -16.35 -15.71
CA PRO A 7 -1.77 -17.50 -14.86
C PRO A 7 -1.81 -17.10 -13.38
N PRO A 8 -2.27 -18.00 -12.50
CA PRO A 8 -2.24 -17.74 -11.06
C PRO A 8 -0.85 -17.33 -10.58
N ARG A 9 -0.78 -16.26 -9.81
CA ARG A 9 0.45 -15.70 -9.23
C ARG A 9 0.44 -15.83 -7.73
N VAL A 10 1.61 -15.70 -7.11
CA VAL A 10 1.75 -15.64 -5.66
C VAL A 10 1.95 -14.19 -5.24
N ALA A 11 1.05 -13.68 -4.40
CA ALA A 11 1.09 -12.31 -3.90
C ALA A 11 1.37 -12.26 -2.39
N LEU A 12 2.22 -11.32 -1.98
CA LEU A 12 2.39 -10.90 -0.59
C LEU A 12 1.81 -9.49 -0.46
N VAL A 13 0.84 -9.32 0.43
CA VAL A 13 0.15 -8.04 0.68
C VAL A 13 0.29 -7.68 2.15
N THR A 14 0.67 -6.44 2.46
CA THR A 14 0.85 -5.96 3.84
C THR A 14 -0.27 -4.99 4.25
N GLY A 15 -0.60 -4.96 5.57
CA GLY A 15 -1.66 -4.09 6.10
C GLY A 15 -3.06 -4.57 5.68
N THR A 16 -3.35 -5.84 5.91
CA THR A 16 -4.47 -6.55 5.28
C THR A 16 -5.71 -6.71 6.18
N SER A 17 -5.66 -6.25 7.42
CA SER A 17 -6.78 -6.39 8.36
C SER A 17 -7.97 -5.48 8.03
N SER A 18 -7.81 -4.49 7.14
CA SER A 18 -8.89 -3.58 6.74
C SER A 18 -8.53 -2.77 5.49
N GLY A 19 -9.50 -2.04 4.96
CA GLY A 19 -9.32 -0.99 3.98
C GLY A 19 -8.71 -1.46 2.65
N ILE A 20 -7.68 -0.75 2.16
CA ILE A 20 -7.05 -1.03 0.86
C ILE A 20 -6.44 -2.43 0.84
N GLY A 21 -5.69 -2.83 1.88
CA GLY A 21 -5.04 -4.13 1.94
C GLY A 21 -6.03 -5.29 1.91
N GLU A 22 -7.11 -5.21 2.68
CA GLU A 22 -8.21 -6.16 2.62
C GLU A 22 -8.82 -6.26 1.23
N ALA A 23 -9.14 -5.10 0.61
CA ALA A 23 -9.72 -5.07 -0.74
C ALA A 23 -8.80 -5.70 -1.79
N VAL A 24 -7.48 -5.49 -1.69
CA VAL A 24 -6.48 -6.12 -2.58
C VAL A 24 -6.43 -7.64 -2.38
N VAL A 25 -6.44 -8.10 -1.12
CA VAL A 25 -6.45 -9.56 -0.81
C VAL A 25 -7.68 -10.22 -1.42
N ARG A 26 -8.88 -9.68 -1.18
CA ARG A 26 -10.14 -10.22 -1.72
C ARG A 26 -10.09 -10.25 -3.25
N HIS A 27 -9.68 -9.15 -3.87
CA HIS A 27 -9.60 -9.05 -5.32
C HIS A 27 -8.63 -10.07 -5.95
N PHE A 28 -7.45 -10.26 -5.36
CA PHE A 28 -6.47 -11.25 -5.84
C PHE A 28 -6.96 -12.69 -5.67
N CYS A 29 -7.61 -13.02 -4.55
CA CYS A 29 -8.18 -14.34 -4.35
C CYS A 29 -9.33 -14.64 -5.34
N GLU A 30 -10.18 -13.66 -5.62
CA GLU A 30 -11.24 -13.76 -6.65
C GLU A 30 -10.67 -14.00 -8.06
N GLN A 31 -9.47 -13.50 -8.33
CA GLN A 31 -8.75 -13.76 -9.58
C GLN A 31 -8.00 -15.10 -9.59
N GLY A 32 -8.06 -15.87 -8.51
CA GLY A 32 -7.40 -17.18 -8.39
C GLY A 32 -5.91 -17.10 -8.01
N HIS A 33 -5.41 -15.96 -7.56
CA HIS A 33 -4.04 -15.83 -7.05
C HIS A 33 -3.91 -16.47 -5.66
N GLN A 34 -2.72 -16.99 -5.34
CA GLN A 34 -2.37 -17.41 -3.99
C GLN A 34 -1.85 -16.21 -3.22
N VAL A 35 -2.44 -15.91 -2.05
CA VAL A 35 -2.13 -14.68 -1.30
C VAL A 35 -1.62 -15.01 0.09
N LEU A 36 -0.48 -14.42 0.48
CA LEU A 36 -0.08 -14.28 1.88
C LEU A 36 -0.48 -12.87 2.34
N ALA A 37 -1.49 -12.79 3.18
CA ALA A 37 -1.92 -11.59 3.87
C ALA A 37 -1.06 -11.37 5.11
N VAL A 38 -0.43 -10.21 5.25
CA VAL A 38 0.46 -9.90 6.38
C VAL A 38 -0.06 -8.68 7.13
N ASP A 39 -0.27 -8.82 8.43
CA ASP A 39 -0.69 -7.71 9.29
C ASP A 39 -0.17 -7.89 10.72
N PHE A 40 -0.01 -6.78 11.43
CA PHE A 40 0.25 -6.77 12.87
C PHE A 40 -0.99 -7.18 13.68
N ASN A 41 -2.18 -6.75 13.22
CA ASN A 41 -3.45 -7.00 13.88
C ASN A 41 -3.90 -8.46 13.65
N PRO A 42 -4.08 -9.26 14.72
CA PRO A 42 -4.54 -10.65 14.60
C PRO A 42 -5.94 -10.79 13.95
N ALA A 43 -6.77 -9.74 13.97
CA ALA A 43 -8.07 -9.73 13.28
C ALA A 43 -7.94 -9.92 11.76
N GLY A 44 -6.77 -9.61 11.18
CA GLY A 44 -6.47 -9.87 9.77
C GLY A 44 -6.55 -11.36 9.39
N LYS A 45 -6.45 -12.28 10.37
CA LYS A 45 -6.61 -13.71 10.13
C LYS A 45 -8.02 -14.05 9.63
N GLU A 46 -9.05 -13.52 10.27
CA GLU A 46 -10.43 -13.75 9.84
C GLU A 46 -10.71 -13.19 8.45
N VAL A 47 -10.19 -11.98 8.17
CA VAL A 47 -10.29 -11.34 6.85
C VAL A 47 -9.64 -12.22 5.77
N ALA A 48 -8.43 -12.73 6.03
CA ALA A 48 -7.70 -13.59 5.10
C ALA A 48 -8.44 -14.91 4.86
N GLU A 49 -8.91 -15.58 5.93
CA GLU A 49 -9.65 -16.83 5.84
C GLU A 49 -10.95 -16.68 5.03
N GLN A 50 -11.70 -15.60 5.25
CA GLN A 50 -12.92 -15.30 4.47
C GLN A 50 -12.63 -15.05 2.99
N ALA A 51 -11.46 -14.50 2.66
CA ALA A 51 -11.03 -14.29 1.29
C ALA A 51 -10.40 -15.54 0.63
N GLY A 52 -10.09 -16.58 1.40
CA GLY A 52 -9.35 -17.75 0.92
C GLY A 52 -7.83 -17.54 0.85
N ALA A 53 -7.29 -16.56 1.57
CA ALA A 53 -5.87 -16.26 1.68
C ALA A 53 -5.22 -16.95 2.90
N ALA A 54 -3.91 -17.15 2.85
CA ALA A 54 -3.13 -17.46 4.03
C ALA A 54 -2.82 -16.19 4.83
N PHE A 55 -2.70 -16.31 6.16
CA PHE A 55 -2.34 -15.19 7.04
C PHE A 55 -1.01 -15.42 7.75
N PHE A 56 -0.25 -14.34 7.88
CA PHE A 56 0.96 -14.29 8.69
C PHE A 56 0.95 -13.01 9.54
N GLN A 57 0.92 -13.19 10.86
CA GLN A 57 0.97 -12.06 11.78
C GLN A 57 2.40 -11.58 11.95
N ALA A 58 2.67 -10.30 11.67
CA ALA A 58 4.00 -9.71 11.80
C ALA A 58 3.95 -8.21 12.12
N ASP A 59 4.85 -7.77 12.99
CA ASP A 59 5.18 -6.35 13.13
C ASP A 59 6.28 -6.00 12.12
N LEU A 60 5.92 -5.31 11.05
CA LEU A 60 6.85 -4.97 9.98
C LEU A 60 7.77 -3.79 10.32
N THR A 61 7.68 -3.20 11.52
CA THR A 61 8.73 -2.31 12.05
C THR A 61 10.00 -3.07 12.42
N ASP A 62 9.89 -4.41 12.57
CA ASP A 62 11.02 -5.32 12.75
C ASP A 62 11.49 -5.86 11.39
N GLY A 63 12.74 -5.60 11.03
CA GLY A 63 13.33 -6.07 9.79
C GLY A 63 13.42 -7.60 9.66
N GLU A 64 13.58 -8.34 10.77
CA GLU A 64 13.58 -9.80 10.75
C GLU A 64 12.17 -10.35 10.49
N ALA A 65 11.12 -9.68 10.99
CA ALA A 65 9.75 -10.04 10.69
C ALA A 65 9.40 -9.81 9.20
N CYS A 66 9.96 -8.78 8.56
CA CYS A 66 9.84 -8.58 7.11
C CYS A 66 10.41 -9.77 6.32
N LYS A 67 11.62 -10.22 6.67
CA LYS A 67 12.26 -11.38 6.04
C LYS A 67 11.48 -12.67 6.30
N ALA A 68 10.99 -12.86 7.52
CA ALA A 68 10.18 -14.02 7.91
C ALA A 68 8.87 -14.09 7.12
N ALA A 69 8.20 -12.97 6.85
CA ALA A 69 6.99 -12.94 6.03
C ALA A 69 7.25 -13.43 4.60
N VAL A 70 8.35 -13.01 3.97
CA VAL A 70 8.73 -13.47 2.63
C VAL A 70 9.12 -14.95 2.66
N ALA A 71 9.89 -15.39 3.65
CA ALA A 71 10.26 -16.81 3.82
C ALA A 71 9.03 -17.71 4.00
N GLU A 72 8.01 -17.24 4.75
CA GLU A 72 6.76 -17.99 4.91
C GLU A 72 5.97 -18.08 3.59
N ALA A 73 5.94 -17.00 2.77
CA ALA A 73 5.32 -17.05 1.44
C ALA A 73 6.02 -18.08 0.54
N ILE A 74 7.35 -18.04 0.49
CA ILE A 74 8.15 -18.99 -0.31
C ILE A 74 7.95 -20.43 0.20
N LYS A 75 7.96 -20.65 1.51
CA LYS A 75 7.72 -21.97 2.11
C LYS A 75 6.35 -22.53 1.74
N ARG A 76 5.29 -21.69 1.73
CA ARG A 76 3.91 -22.13 1.44
C ARG A 76 3.64 -22.33 -0.03
N PHE A 77 4.15 -21.43 -0.87
CA PHE A 77 3.75 -21.31 -2.27
C PHE A 77 4.89 -21.50 -3.26
N GLY A 78 6.12 -21.66 -2.77
CA GLY A 78 7.32 -21.89 -3.58
C GLY A 78 7.97 -20.64 -4.15
N ARG A 79 7.27 -19.48 -4.20
CA ARG A 79 7.75 -18.22 -4.78
C ARG A 79 6.96 -17.03 -4.28
N VAL A 80 7.41 -15.83 -4.67
CA VAL A 80 6.62 -14.57 -4.61
C VAL A 80 6.75 -13.87 -5.96
N ASP A 81 5.63 -13.61 -6.62
CA ASP A 81 5.55 -12.91 -7.90
C ASP A 81 5.14 -11.44 -7.73
N ILE A 82 4.26 -11.16 -6.77
CA ILE A 82 3.67 -9.85 -6.53
C ILE A 82 3.93 -9.43 -5.08
N LEU A 83 4.43 -8.20 -4.90
CA LEU A 83 4.54 -7.56 -3.59
C LEU A 83 3.69 -6.29 -3.58
N VAL A 84 2.77 -6.17 -2.61
CA VAL A 84 2.00 -4.96 -2.37
C VAL A 84 2.35 -4.40 -0.99
N ASN A 85 3.14 -3.34 -0.96
CA ASN A 85 3.50 -2.60 0.24
C ASN A 85 2.39 -1.60 0.56
N ASN A 86 1.46 -1.98 1.45
CA ASN A 86 0.30 -1.19 1.81
C ASN A 86 0.26 -0.82 3.30
N ALA A 87 0.91 -1.56 4.18
CA ALA A 87 0.91 -1.28 5.62
C ALA A 87 1.28 0.18 5.92
N GLY A 88 0.52 0.81 6.80
CA GLY A 88 0.76 2.20 7.14
C GLY A 88 -0.01 2.68 8.36
N ILE A 89 0.54 3.68 9.01
CA ILE A 89 -0.01 4.36 10.18
C ILE A 89 0.11 5.87 10.02
N GLN A 90 -0.64 6.60 10.83
CA GLN A 90 -0.58 8.06 10.85
C GLN A 90 -0.41 8.57 12.27
N HIS A 91 0.37 9.65 12.40
CA HIS A 91 0.43 10.49 13.58
C HIS A 91 0.51 11.95 13.15
N VAL A 92 -0.29 12.80 13.76
CA VAL A 92 -0.34 14.23 13.46
C VAL A 92 0.17 15.02 14.66
N SER A 93 1.22 15.81 14.45
CA SER A 93 1.81 16.69 15.46
C SER A 93 2.62 17.80 14.77
N PRO A 94 2.69 19.02 15.32
CA PRO A 94 3.63 20.03 14.85
C PRO A 94 5.06 19.51 14.81
N ILE A 95 5.89 20.02 13.88
CA ILE A 95 7.25 19.51 13.68
C ILE A 95 8.13 19.68 14.92
N GLU A 96 7.94 20.77 15.68
CA GLU A 96 8.71 21.09 16.88
C GLU A 96 8.43 20.17 18.07
N THR A 97 7.24 19.53 18.08
CA THR A 97 6.79 18.62 19.14
C THR A 97 6.53 17.21 18.64
N PHE A 98 6.92 16.90 17.39
CA PHE A 98 6.70 15.59 16.81
C PHE A 98 7.49 14.52 17.59
N PRO A 99 6.84 13.50 18.19
CA PRO A 99 7.53 12.50 19.00
C PRO A 99 8.51 11.68 18.14
N GLU A 100 9.78 11.59 18.57
CA GLU A 100 10.82 10.85 17.86
C GLU A 100 10.47 9.37 17.68
N GLU A 101 9.88 8.76 18.69
CA GLU A 101 9.40 7.37 18.60
C GLU A 101 8.39 7.18 17.49
N LYS A 102 7.41 8.09 17.34
CA LYS A 102 6.42 8.05 16.27
C LYS A 102 7.04 8.29 14.89
N TRP A 103 8.04 9.18 14.83
CA TRP A 103 8.82 9.36 13.61
C TRP A 103 9.48 8.06 13.19
N ARG A 104 10.24 7.40 14.10
CA ARG A 104 10.92 6.13 13.82
C ARG A 104 9.92 5.05 13.40
N GLN A 105 8.86 4.85 14.16
CA GLN A 105 7.82 3.87 13.87
C GLN A 105 7.22 4.04 12.46
N ILE A 106 6.92 5.28 12.04
CA ILE A 106 6.37 5.58 10.72
C ILE A 106 7.40 5.31 9.62
N ILE A 107 8.64 5.75 9.79
CA ILE A 107 9.70 5.52 8.81
C ILE A 107 9.99 4.02 8.69
N ASP A 108 10.10 3.30 9.79
CA ASP A 108 10.38 1.86 9.77
C ASP A 108 9.25 1.10 9.06
N LEU A 109 7.98 1.36 9.40
CA LEU A 109 6.85 0.67 8.78
C LEU A 109 6.64 1.04 7.32
N MET A 110 6.80 2.33 6.96
CA MET A 110 6.31 2.85 5.68
C MET A 110 7.41 3.17 4.65
N LEU A 111 8.69 3.01 5.03
CA LEU A 111 9.81 3.19 4.11
C LEU A 111 10.83 2.07 4.26
N THR A 112 11.30 1.77 5.49
CA THR A 112 12.28 0.72 5.73
C THR A 112 11.69 -0.67 5.42
N ALA A 113 10.51 -1.00 5.90
CA ALA A 113 9.84 -2.28 5.62
C ALA A 113 9.59 -2.50 4.12
N PRO A 114 9.01 -1.55 3.33
CA PRO A 114 8.93 -1.68 1.89
C PRO A 114 10.26 -1.97 1.18
N PHE A 115 11.35 -1.36 1.63
CA PHE A 115 12.69 -1.65 1.11
C PHE A 115 13.10 -3.10 1.44
N LEU A 116 12.98 -3.52 2.69
CA LEU A 116 13.39 -4.87 3.14
C LEU A 116 12.55 -5.97 2.50
N LEU A 117 11.23 -5.76 2.38
CA LEU A 117 10.35 -6.70 1.68
C LEU A 117 10.68 -6.79 0.19
N THR A 118 10.92 -5.64 -0.48
CA THR A 118 11.35 -5.61 -1.87
C THR A 118 12.67 -6.35 -2.06
N GLN A 119 13.65 -6.11 -1.20
CA GLN A 119 14.94 -6.81 -1.22
C GLN A 119 14.75 -8.33 -1.04
N ALA A 120 13.90 -8.74 -0.11
CA ALA A 120 13.70 -10.16 0.21
C ALA A 120 12.95 -10.94 -0.89
N VAL A 121 12.00 -10.33 -1.61
CA VAL A 121 11.28 -10.98 -2.72
C VAL A 121 12.08 -10.97 -4.03
N TRP A 122 13.08 -10.12 -4.14
CA TRP A 122 13.82 -9.88 -5.38
C TRP A 122 14.44 -11.13 -6.01
N PRO A 123 15.10 -12.03 -5.23
CA PRO A 123 15.67 -13.26 -5.78
C PRO A 123 14.61 -14.15 -6.46
N SER A 124 13.43 -14.32 -5.85
CA SER A 124 12.32 -15.10 -6.39
C SER A 124 11.80 -14.52 -7.70
N MET A 125 11.59 -13.19 -7.76
CA MET A 125 11.14 -12.50 -8.96
C MET A 125 12.17 -12.57 -10.09
N ARG A 126 13.45 -12.40 -9.76
CA ARG A 126 14.55 -12.49 -10.75
C ARG A 126 14.67 -13.90 -11.32
N GLU A 127 14.58 -14.94 -10.50
CA GLU A 127 14.66 -16.33 -10.93
C GLU A 127 13.51 -16.70 -11.89
N SER A 128 12.30 -16.20 -11.63
CA SER A 128 11.15 -16.41 -12.51
C SER A 128 11.16 -15.53 -13.77
N GLY A 129 12.03 -14.51 -13.86
CA GLY A 129 12.03 -13.51 -14.94
C GLY A 129 10.75 -12.65 -14.98
N TRP A 130 10.01 -12.60 -13.86
CA TRP A 130 8.76 -11.85 -13.75
C TRP A 130 8.53 -11.40 -12.30
N GLY A 131 8.19 -10.14 -12.11
CA GLY A 131 7.87 -9.60 -10.79
C GLY A 131 7.09 -8.30 -10.89
N ARG A 132 6.25 -8.05 -9.86
CA ARG A 132 5.47 -6.82 -9.73
C ARG A 132 5.55 -6.30 -8.31
N VAL A 133 6.07 -5.10 -8.14
CA VAL A 133 6.09 -4.38 -6.85
C VAL A 133 5.15 -3.19 -6.96
N VAL A 134 4.16 -3.12 -6.08
CA VAL A 134 3.24 -1.98 -5.97
C VAL A 134 3.35 -1.39 -4.58
N ASN A 135 3.71 -0.13 -4.52
CA ASN A 135 3.81 0.64 -3.28
C ASN A 135 2.58 1.53 -3.14
N ILE A 136 1.78 1.33 -2.10
CA ILE A 136 0.66 2.23 -1.77
C ILE A 136 1.24 3.47 -1.08
N ALA A 137 1.51 4.48 -1.90
CA ALA A 137 2.02 5.77 -1.44
C ALA A 137 0.87 6.66 -0.92
N SER A 138 0.74 7.87 -1.42
CA SER A 138 -0.32 8.84 -1.11
C SER A 138 -0.16 10.04 -2.04
N VAL A 139 -1.18 10.88 -2.21
CA VAL A 139 -0.99 12.25 -2.73
C VAL A 139 0.07 13.01 -1.92
N HIS A 140 0.22 12.70 -0.63
CA HIS A 140 1.29 13.22 0.23
C HIS A 140 2.70 12.68 -0.11
N ALA A 141 2.85 11.94 -1.19
CA ALA A 141 4.16 11.67 -1.80
C ALA A 141 4.56 12.71 -2.86
N GLN A 142 3.67 13.67 -3.16
CA GLN A 142 3.86 14.72 -4.16
C GLN A 142 3.66 16.12 -3.57
N VAL A 143 2.79 16.25 -2.56
CA VAL A 143 2.48 17.50 -1.86
C VAL A 143 2.58 17.30 -0.36
N ALA A 144 2.62 18.39 0.40
CA ALA A 144 2.72 18.36 1.85
C ALA A 144 1.48 18.93 2.54
N SER A 145 1.32 18.59 3.82
CA SER A 145 0.36 19.17 4.74
C SER A 145 1.02 19.38 6.11
N PRO A 146 0.69 20.42 6.87
CA PRO A 146 1.21 20.59 8.22
C PRO A 146 0.91 19.38 9.13
N GLY A 147 1.77 19.14 10.11
CA GLY A 147 1.58 18.16 11.16
C GLY A 147 1.85 16.69 10.75
N LYS A 148 2.26 16.41 9.53
CA LYS A 148 2.45 15.05 9.00
C LYS A 148 3.90 14.76 8.60
N ALA A 149 4.88 15.30 9.31
CA ALA A 149 6.28 15.27 8.90
C ALA A 149 6.79 13.85 8.56
N ALA A 150 6.62 12.88 9.46
CA ALA A 150 7.10 11.51 9.25
C ALA A 150 6.37 10.82 8.09
N TYR A 151 5.04 10.94 8.04
CA TYR A 151 4.21 10.33 6.99
C TYR A 151 4.61 10.84 5.60
N ILE A 152 4.72 12.15 5.45
CA ILE A 152 5.08 12.80 4.18
C ILE A 152 6.48 12.38 3.76
N SER A 153 7.44 12.37 4.69
CA SER A 153 8.81 11.95 4.42
C SER A 153 8.87 10.49 3.95
N ALA A 154 8.15 9.58 4.63
CA ALA A 154 8.08 8.19 4.23
C ALA A 154 7.45 8.02 2.83
N LYS A 155 6.33 8.71 2.55
CA LYS A 155 5.63 8.60 1.26
C LYS A 155 6.42 9.22 0.10
N HIS A 156 7.16 10.31 0.31
CA HIS A 156 8.11 10.82 -0.69
C HIS A 156 9.28 9.86 -0.91
N GLY A 157 9.86 9.30 0.17
CA GLY A 157 10.91 8.30 0.09
C GLY A 157 10.47 7.04 -0.67
N MET A 158 9.22 6.62 -0.49
CA MET A 158 8.64 5.48 -1.20
C MET A 158 8.61 5.68 -2.74
N ILE A 159 8.41 6.91 -3.23
CA ILE A 159 8.53 7.21 -4.66
C ILE A 159 9.98 7.05 -5.14
N GLY A 160 10.95 7.49 -4.35
CA GLY A 160 12.37 7.28 -4.65
C GLY A 160 12.71 5.79 -4.75
N LEU A 161 12.31 5.00 -3.75
CA LEU A 161 12.46 3.54 -3.74
C LEU A 161 11.81 2.89 -4.98
N THR A 162 10.59 3.30 -5.32
CA THR A 162 9.85 2.79 -6.50
C THR A 162 10.65 3.01 -7.79
N LYS A 163 11.18 4.21 -8.00
CA LYS A 163 11.95 4.55 -9.21
C LYS A 163 13.25 3.76 -9.29
N THR A 164 13.96 3.60 -8.18
CA THR A 164 15.20 2.81 -8.12
C THR A 164 14.90 1.34 -8.44
N ALA A 165 13.89 0.74 -7.79
CA ALA A 165 13.48 -0.64 -8.05
C ALA A 165 13.05 -0.86 -9.51
N ALA A 166 12.36 0.12 -10.12
CA ALA A 166 11.99 0.05 -11.53
C ALA A 166 13.20 0.00 -12.49
N LEU A 167 14.21 0.85 -12.22
CA LEU A 167 15.41 0.90 -13.06
C LEU A 167 16.27 -0.36 -12.91
N GLU A 168 16.42 -0.87 -11.69
CA GLU A 168 17.19 -2.09 -11.42
C GLU A 168 16.47 -3.36 -11.89
N GLY A 169 15.14 -3.38 -11.83
CA GLY A 169 14.31 -4.54 -12.14
C GLY A 169 14.00 -4.74 -13.62
N GLY A 170 14.04 -3.68 -14.43
CA GLY A 170 13.54 -3.70 -15.80
C GLY A 170 14.14 -4.80 -16.67
N SER A 171 15.47 -4.98 -16.66
CA SER A 171 16.15 -6.04 -17.40
C SER A 171 15.89 -7.46 -16.85
N GLN A 172 15.30 -7.56 -15.67
CA GLN A 172 14.99 -8.82 -14.99
C GLN A 172 13.49 -9.18 -15.08
N GLY A 173 12.70 -8.43 -15.86
CA GLY A 173 11.25 -8.64 -15.98
C GLY A 173 10.44 -8.15 -14.78
N ILE A 174 11.05 -7.36 -13.89
CA ILE A 174 10.42 -6.82 -12.69
C ILE A 174 9.98 -5.38 -12.95
N THR A 175 8.72 -5.05 -12.63
CA THR A 175 8.24 -3.67 -12.63
C THR A 175 7.92 -3.22 -11.21
N ALA A 176 8.15 -1.93 -10.94
CA ALA A 176 7.81 -1.31 -9.67
C ALA A 176 7.06 0.00 -9.90
N ASN A 177 5.88 0.15 -9.28
CA ASN A 177 5.03 1.32 -9.41
C ASN A 177 4.50 1.77 -8.05
N ALA A 178 4.16 3.05 -7.95
CA ALA A 178 3.50 3.60 -6.79
C ALA A 178 2.06 4.04 -7.14
N ILE A 179 1.13 3.80 -6.24
CA ILE A 179 -0.22 4.37 -6.29
C ILE A 179 -0.30 5.46 -5.24
N CYS A 180 -0.84 6.61 -5.61
CA CYS A 180 -0.94 7.81 -4.79
C CYS A 180 -2.42 8.17 -4.54
N PRO A 181 -3.11 7.49 -3.60
CA PRO A 181 -4.48 7.81 -3.29
C PRO A 181 -4.59 9.13 -2.52
N ALA A 182 -5.73 9.82 -2.70
CA ALA A 182 -6.22 10.80 -1.73
C ALA A 182 -6.95 10.10 -0.57
N TYR A 183 -8.07 10.62 -0.12
CA TYR A 183 -8.81 10.03 1.01
C TYR A 183 -9.63 8.81 0.57
N VAL A 184 -9.20 7.64 1.03
CA VAL A 184 -9.88 6.35 0.81
C VAL A 184 -10.71 6.02 2.04
N LYS A 185 -11.93 5.55 1.86
CA LYS A 185 -12.85 5.15 2.93
C LYS A 185 -12.29 3.94 3.68
N THR A 186 -11.59 4.20 4.76
CA THR A 186 -10.86 3.21 5.57
C THR A 186 -10.92 3.62 7.04
N PRO A 187 -10.74 2.68 7.99
CA PRO A 187 -10.67 3.03 9.41
C PRO A 187 -9.60 4.09 9.74
N LEU A 188 -8.51 4.14 8.99
CA LEU A 188 -7.48 5.17 9.13
C LEU A 188 -8.03 6.57 8.83
N VAL A 189 -8.86 6.71 7.80
CA VAL A 189 -9.47 7.97 7.40
C VAL A 189 -10.64 8.31 8.32
N ASP A 190 -11.45 7.32 8.71
CA ASP A 190 -12.56 7.54 9.67
C ASP A 190 -12.05 8.09 11.00
N ASN A 191 -10.94 7.54 11.53
CA ASN A 191 -10.29 8.09 12.72
C ASN A 191 -9.79 9.53 12.52
N GLN A 192 -9.25 9.86 11.33
CA GLN A 192 -8.83 11.23 11.02
C GLN A 192 -10.03 12.19 10.95
N ILE A 193 -11.18 11.76 10.44
CA ILE A 193 -12.42 12.54 10.40
C ILE A 193 -12.85 12.89 11.82
N ALA A 194 -12.95 11.86 12.69
CA ALA A 194 -13.36 12.05 14.08
C ALA A 194 -12.40 12.96 14.87
N ASP A 195 -11.07 12.82 14.64
CA ASP A 195 -10.06 13.65 15.30
C ASP A 195 -10.18 15.12 14.86
N GLN A 196 -10.36 15.37 13.57
CA GLN A 196 -10.52 16.73 13.05
C GLN A 196 -11.86 17.36 13.46
N ALA A 197 -12.94 16.58 13.50
CA ALA A 197 -14.24 17.04 14.00
C ALA A 197 -14.12 17.57 15.44
N ARG A 198 -13.43 16.81 16.31
CA ARG A 198 -13.16 17.22 17.70
C ARG A 198 -12.26 18.45 17.78
N MET A 199 -11.20 18.51 16.97
CA MET A 199 -10.22 19.59 16.99
C MET A 199 -10.82 20.92 16.54
N HIS A 200 -11.68 20.89 15.53
CA HIS A 200 -12.27 22.09 14.92
C HIS A 200 -13.67 22.42 15.43
N GLY A 201 -14.28 21.56 16.29
CA GLY A 201 -15.65 21.73 16.76
C GLY A 201 -16.68 21.69 15.64
N MET A 202 -16.44 20.83 14.65
CA MET A 202 -17.26 20.67 13.44
C MET A 202 -17.93 19.28 13.45
N GLU A 203 -19.03 19.16 12.71
CA GLU A 203 -19.60 17.84 12.43
C GLU A 203 -18.71 17.06 11.43
N GLU A 204 -18.70 15.72 11.53
CA GLU A 204 -17.89 14.86 10.66
C GLU A 204 -18.12 15.10 9.17
N GLN A 205 -19.38 15.33 8.78
CA GLN A 205 -19.75 15.65 7.41
C GLN A 205 -19.13 16.97 6.93
N GLU A 206 -19.05 17.97 7.78
CA GLU A 206 -18.41 19.25 7.48
C GLU A 206 -16.90 19.10 7.32
N VAL A 207 -16.27 18.22 8.12
CA VAL A 207 -14.83 17.88 7.97
C VAL A 207 -14.59 17.25 6.61
N ILE A 208 -15.42 16.29 6.19
CA ILE A 208 -15.29 15.64 4.89
C ILE A 208 -15.39 16.68 3.77
N GLU A 209 -16.43 17.50 3.77
CA GLU A 209 -16.70 18.45 2.69
C GLU A 209 -15.71 19.61 2.64
N ASN A 210 -15.43 20.25 3.79
CA ASN A 210 -14.72 21.51 3.86
C ASN A 210 -13.20 21.35 4.08
N ILE A 211 -12.75 20.19 4.57
CA ILE A 211 -11.33 19.93 4.85
C ILE A 211 -10.79 18.85 3.90
N MET A 212 -11.35 17.64 3.93
CA MET A 212 -10.78 16.52 3.18
C MET A 212 -11.00 16.64 1.68
N LEU A 213 -12.23 16.96 1.26
CA LEU A 213 -12.60 17.07 -0.15
C LEU A 213 -12.49 18.49 -0.72
N LYS A 214 -11.97 19.45 0.06
CA LYS A 214 -11.85 20.83 -0.36
C LYS A 214 -11.22 21.00 -1.74
N ASN A 215 -10.11 20.34 -1.97
CA ASN A 215 -9.33 20.41 -3.21
C ASN A 215 -9.71 19.35 -4.25
N ALA A 216 -10.52 18.34 -3.87
CA ALA A 216 -10.95 17.30 -4.80
C ALA A 216 -11.94 17.86 -5.84
N ALA A 217 -11.76 17.52 -7.11
CA ALA A 217 -12.71 17.87 -8.16
C ALA A 217 -13.97 16.98 -8.06
N VAL A 218 -13.81 15.70 -7.74
CA VAL A 218 -14.92 14.78 -7.50
C VAL A 218 -15.16 14.69 -5.98
N LYS A 219 -16.36 15.11 -5.52
CA LYS A 219 -16.69 15.31 -4.10
C LYS A 219 -17.19 14.03 -3.43
N ARG A 220 -16.35 13.04 -3.28
CA ARG A 220 -16.60 11.80 -2.52
C ARG A 220 -15.30 11.21 -1.96
N LEU A 221 -15.37 10.28 -1.06
CA LEU A 221 -14.24 9.42 -0.70
C LEU A 221 -14.01 8.36 -1.79
N ILE A 222 -12.78 7.90 -1.91
CA ILE A 222 -12.40 6.80 -2.80
C ILE A 222 -12.77 5.49 -2.12
N GLU A 223 -13.37 4.55 -2.85
CA GLU A 223 -13.61 3.22 -2.31
C GLU A 223 -12.33 2.36 -2.38
N PRO A 224 -12.04 1.52 -1.36
CA PRO A 224 -10.88 0.63 -1.36
C PRO A 224 -10.78 -0.25 -2.62
N SER A 225 -11.92 -0.67 -3.17
CA SER A 225 -12.01 -1.47 -4.40
C SER A 225 -11.49 -0.73 -5.64
N GLU A 226 -11.58 0.60 -5.69
CA GLU A 226 -11.02 1.38 -6.80
C GLU A 226 -9.49 1.33 -6.78
N VAL A 227 -8.89 1.39 -5.59
CA VAL A 227 -7.44 1.22 -5.43
C VAL A 227 -7.02 -0.21 -5.77
N ALA A 228 -7.77 -1.22 -5.29
CA ALA A 228 -7.49 -2.63 -5.58
C ALA A 228 -7.55 -2.92 -7.10
N SER A 229 -8.48 -2.31 -7.84
CA SER A 229 -8.56 -2.43 -9.30
C SER A 229 -7.32 -1.87 -10.00
N LEU A 230 -6.76 -0.76 -9.54
CA LEU A 230 -5.53 -0.20 -10.08
C LEU A 230 -4.32 -1.07 -9.71
N VAL A 231 -4.27 -1.63 -8.48
CA VAL A 231 -3.26 -2.62 -8.09
C VAL A 231 -3.31 -3.83 -9.04
N ALA A 232 -4.50 -4.37 -9.30
CA ALA A 232 -4.68 -5.52 -10.19
C ALA A 232 -4.19 -5.23 -11.62
N TYR A 233 -4.49 -4.04 -12.16
CA TYR A 233 -3.95 -3.61 -13.45
C TYR A 233 -2.41 -3.57 -13.42
N LEU A 234 -1.80 -2.89 -12.46
CA LEU A 234 -0.35 -2.72 -12.38
C LEU A 234 0.41 -4.03 -12.14
N THR A 235 -0.27 -5.04 -11.61
CA THR A 235 0.29 -6.38 -11.37
C THR A 235 -0.03 -7.38 -12.48
N SER A 236 -0.77 -6.98 -13.51
CA SER A 236 -1.09 -7.81 -14.66
C SER A 236 0.03 -7.85 -15.71
N ASP A 237 -0.08 -8.79 -16.64
CA ASP A 237 0.82 -8.86 -17.81
C ASP A 237 0.62 -7.66 -18.76
N GLN A 238 -0.57 -7.04 -18.76
CA GLN A 238 -0.90 -5.87 -19.59
C GLN A 238 -0.11 -4.62 -19.18
N ALA A 239 0.33 -4.55 -17.91
CA ALA A 239 1.12 -3.44 -17.39
C ALA A 239 2.65 -3.66 -17.52
N GLY A 240 3.11 -4.61 -18.33
CA GLY A 240 4.53 -4.93 -18.46
C GLY A 240 5.43 -3.78 -18.92
N ALA A 241 4.88 -2.78 -19.60
CA ALA A 241 5.60 -1.56 -20.00
C ALA A 241 5.48 -0.42 -18.97
N VAL A 242 4.75 -0.62 -17.88
CA VAL A 242 4.49 0.39 -16.85
C VAL A 242 5.41 0.14 -15.66
N THR A 243 6.44 0.99 -15.50
CA THR A 243 7.39 0.88 -14.38
C THR A 243 7.95 2.25 -13.99
N GLY A 244 8.26 2.45 -12.72
CA GLY A 244 8.78 3.70 -12.16
C GLY A 244 7.76 4.83 -12.06
N ALA A 245 6.50 4.56 -12.34
CA ALA A 245 5.44 5.55 -12.38
C ALA A 245 4.77 5.75 -11.01
N SER A 246 4.24 6.97 -10.82
CA SER A 246 3.37 7.33 -9.70
C SER A 246 1.97 7.59 -10.26
N TRP A 247 1.00 6.78 -9.84
CA TRP A 247 -0.36 6.78 -10.33
C TRP A 247 -1.29 7.47 -9.33
N ASN A 248 -1.79 8.64 -9.69
CA ASN A 248 -2.75 9.33 -8.85
C ASN A 248 -4.15 8.69 -8.99
N ILE A 249 -4.75 8.39 -7.84
CA ILE A 249 -6.17 8.09 -7.69
C ILE A 249 -6.69 9.06 -6.61
N ASP A 250 -6.86 10.31 -6.99
CA ASP A 250 -6.95 11.43 -6.05
C ASP A 250 -8.15 12.35 -6.28
N LEU A 251 -9.06 11.95 -7.16
CA LEU A 251 -10.27 12.71 -7.47
C LEU A 251 -9.97 14.12 -8.04
N GLY A 252 -8.79 14.26 -8.68
CA GLY A 252 -8.32 15.54 -9.23
C GLY A 252 -7.72 16.49 -8.19
N TRP A 253 -7.39 16.03 -6.99
CA TRP A 253 -6.87 16.88 -5.92
C TRP A 253 -5.54 17.54 -6.28
N THR A 254 -4.66 16.86 -7.00
CA THR A 254 -3.35 17.38 -7.42
C THR A 254 -3.34 17.98 -8.83
N ALA A 255 -4.49 18.14 -9.47
CA ALA A 255 -4.59 18.67 -10.84
C ALA A 255 -4.56 20.22 -10.91
N GLN A 256 -4.32 20.90 -9.79
CA GLN A 256 -4.32 22.37 -9.66
C GLN A 256 -3.00 22.89 -9.12
#